data_fade1078178e08eb2e0a1774ac7d2921
#
_entry.id   fade1078178e08eb2e0a1774ac7d2921
#
_cell.length_a   1.000
_cell.length_b   1.000
_cell.length_c   1.000
_cell.angle_alpha   90.00
_cell.angle_beta   90.00
_cell.angle_gamma   90.00
#
_symmetry.space_group_name_H-M   'P 1'
#
loop_
_entity.id
_entity.type
_entity.pdbx_description
1 polymer ?
#
loop_
_entity_poly.entity_id
_entity_poly.type
_entity_poly.pdbx_seq_one_letter_code
_entity_poly.pdbx_strand_id
1 'polypeptide(L)'
;MGALPTETKVHDDVEFNSQPDEIDCKVEKSLLRRLDIVLLPTLALLYLTHTLDRANLGNAKSGTLEADLNLHGNQFSLVLILFYIPYALFNIPATVLSKRLNAALVIPVLVMGWGSLAMITAAVKDFGGLLACRVILGMMEAGFMPCATFYCTLFYTRKELGLRLSLFLMMGFIAGAISGLISWSVFQWNGQLTGWQYLFLIEGAMGVAVGAWALLWLPRSVQSSRFFTDEQKKCAGQRMALETEDFSWIEGLQALKDWKIWVFAFCALLYGVGVASSSNFLPVMIKRLTDDAVQANLYTIGPNLTAAAIQLTTCYLSDLTQQRAWFSIGPIIVSMIGWILLGSLDLVTHVKVGYFLTYLITFGTFTPGLLVPAWVGTNTPSTSTRAVSLGLLSMFQNLGGIVSSGAYRAQDAPIYRPALTTVFACQAVFVVICFFMRVQYKRMNQRLDAGLPVEGHEKMGGKMAPGFRYML
;
A
#
# COMPACT_ATOMS: atom_id res chain seq x y z
N MET A 1 77.55 10.18 27.08
CA MET A 1 77.86 8.83 26.59
C MET A 1 76.91 7.88 27.35
N GLY A 2 75.91 7.39 26.72
CA GLY A 2 74.94 6.50 27.31
C GLY A 2 73.94 6.17 26.24
N ALA A 3 74.07 5.00 25.62
CA ALA A 3 73.19 4.51 24.58
C ALA A 3 71.80 4.15 25.14
N LEU A 4 70.74 4.59 24.50
CA LEU A 4 69.39 4.17 24.74
C LEU A 4 69.10 2.82 24.09
N PRO A 5 68.31 1.92 24.73
CA PRO A 5 67.96 0.64 24.15
C PRO A 5 66.83 0.80 23.10
N THR A 6 66.99 0.12 22.00
CA THR A 6 66.05 -0.04 20.89
C THR A 6 64.83 -0.86 21.34
N GLU A 7 63.64 -0.26 21.34
CA GLU A 7 62.34 -0.97 21.43
C GLU A 7 62.09 -1.78 20.19
N THR A 8 62.07 -3.10 20.34
CA THR A 8 61.57 -4.06 19.34
C THR A 8 60.03 -4.01 19.36
N LYS A 9 59.42 -3.39 18.31
CA LYS A 9 58.01 -3.54 18.00
C LYS A 9 57.75 -4.97 17.57
N VAL A 10 57.09 -5.74 18.43
CA VAL A 10 56.43 -6.99 18.05
C VAL A 10 55.18 -6.58 17.24
N HIS A 11 55.22 -6.78 15.93
CA HIS A 11 54.02 -6.79 15.09
C HIS A 11 53.33 -8.13 15.36
N ASP A 12 52.26 -8.10 16.16
CA ASP A 12 51.27 -9.17 16.14
C ASP A 12 50.47 -9.01 14.84
N ASP A 13 50.90 -9.72 13.81
CA ASP A 13 50.09 -9.98 12.61
C ASP A 13 48.96 -10.93 13.00
N VAL A 14 47.84 -10.33 13.49
CA VAL A 14 46.57 -11.03 13.54
C VAL A 14 46.06 -11.12 12.08
N GLU A 15 46.45 -12.21 11.43
CA GLU A 15 45.84 -12.64 10.18
C GLU A 15 44.33 -12.77 10.41
N PHE A 16 43.54 -11.76 9.98
CA PHE A 16 42.12 -11.82 9.82
C PHE A 16 41.80 -12.69 8.59
N ASN A 17 42.13 -13.99 8.70
CA ASN A 17 41.79 -15.00 7.69
C ASN A 17 40.39 -15.54 8.02
N SER A 18 39.34 -14.68 7.94
CA SER A 18 37.96 -15.11 7.94
C SER A 18 37.48 -15.14 6.48
N GLN A 19 37.72 -16.27 5.79
CA GLN A 19 36.79 -16.62 4.70
C GLN A 19 35.40 -16.55 5.27
N PRO A 20 34.42 -15.90 4.61
CA PRO A 20 33.05 -15.93 5.07
C PRO A 20 32.60 -17.40 5.12
N ASP A 21 32.36 -17.91 6.35
CA ASP A 21 31.80 -19.25 6.54
C ASP A 21 30.63 -19.43 5.58
N GLU A 22 30.62 -20.46 4.74
CA GLU A 22 29.52 -20.78 3.83
C GLU A 22 28.24 -20.86 4.67
N ILE A 23 27.24 -20.03 4.31
CA ILE A 23 25.96 -20.02 5.00
C ILE A 23 25.32 -21.39 4.80
N ASP A 24 25.10 -22.12 5.90
CA ASP A 24 24.41 -23.41 5.82
C ASP A 24 22.98 -23.23 5.30
N CYS A 25 22.73 -23.73 4.09
CA CYS A 25 21.43 -23.64 3.42
C CYS A 25 20.28 -24.23 4.27
N LYS A 26 20.53 -25.14 5.18
CA LYS A 26 19.48 -25.70 6.08
C LYS A 26 19.12 -24.69 7.17
N VAL A 27 20.12 -24.03 7.77
CA VAL A 27 19.91 -23.02 8.80
C VAL A 27 19.21 -21.81 8.19
N GLU A 28 19.61 -21.39 6.97
CA GLU A 28 18.97 -20.30 6.25
C GLU A 28 17.48 -20.57 5.96
N LYS A 29 17.14 -21.73 5.42
CA LYS A 29 15.73 -22.13 5.18
C LYS A 29 14.92 -22.18 6.47
N SER A 30 15.53 -22.68 7.56
CA SER A 30 14.90 -22.69 8.89
C SER A 30 14.66 -21.29 9.42
N LEU A 31 15.62 -20.38 9.28
CA LEU A 31 15.50 -18.97 9.64
C LEU A 31 14.38 -18.29 8.87
N LEU A 32 14.36 -18.43 7.53
CA LEU A 32 13.34 -17.82 6.69
C LEU A 32 11.93 -18.29 7.06
N ARG A 33 11.75 -19.60 7.22
CA ARG A 33 10.46 -20.15 7.66
C ARG A 33 10.03 -19.58 9.01
N ARG A 34 10.96 -19.40 9.94
CA ARG A 34 10.67 -18.85 11.25
C ARG A 34 10.34 -17.37 11.20
N LEU A 35 11.05 -16.59 10.38
CA LEU A 35 10.74 -15.20 10.08
C LEU A 35 9.35 -15.05 9.48
N ASP A 36 9.02 -15.89 8.49
CA ASP A 36 7.72 -15.85 7.82
C ASP A 36 6.57 -16.15 8.80
N ILE A 37 6.74 -17.08 9.73
CA ILE A 37 5.72 -17.42 10.74
C ILE A 37 5.58 -16.31 11.80
N VAL A 38 6.67 -15.67 12.21
CA VAL A 38 6.64 -14.66 13.27
C VAL A 38 6.17 -13.31 12.75
N LEU A 39 6.64 -12.88 11.57
CA LEU A 39 6.42 -11.52 11.07
C LEU A 39 5.19 -11.40 10.20
N LEU A 40 5.03 -12.27 9.19
CA LEU A 40 4.01 -12.09 8.16
C LEU A 40 2.57 -12.14 8.69
N PRO A 41 2.15 -13.06 9.57
CA PRO A 41 0.79 -13.06 10.08
C PRO A 41 0.45 -11.79 10.87
N THR A 42 1.39 -11.30 11.67
CA THR A 42 1.19 -10.07 12.46
C THR A 42 1.10 -8.85 11.55
N LEU A 43 2.01 -8.71 10.57
CA LEU A 43 1.94 -7.62 9.59
C LEU A 43 0.68 -7.70 8.73
N ALA A 44 0.26 -8.91 8.37
CA ALA A 44 -0.97 -9.15 7.62
C ALA A 44 -2.22 -8.71 8.40
N LEU A 45 -2.30 -9.02 9.69
CA LEU A 45 -3.37 -8.58 10.59
C LEU A 45 -3.37 -7.05 10.78
N LEU A 46 -2.19 -6.45 10.94
CA LEU A 46 -2.06 -4.99 11.03
C LEU A 46 -2.52 -4.30 9.75
N TYR A 47 -2.18 -4.85 8.58
CA TYR A 47 -2.63 -4.30 7.30
C TYR A 47 -4.13 -4.53 7.06
N LEU A 48 -4.66 -5.65 7.53
CA LEU A 48 -6.09 -5.93 7.51
C LEU A 48 -6.84 -4.83 8.29
N THR A 49 -6.46 -4.54 9.53
CA THR A 49 -7.11 -3.49 10.34
C THR A 49 -6.97 -2.10 9.71
N HIS A 50 -5.82 -1.78 9.11
CA HIS A 50 -5.60 -0.55 8.37
C HIS A 50 -6.58 -0.40 7.18
N THR A 51 -6.82 -1.48 6.44
CA THR A 51 -7.71 -1.44 5.27
C THR A 51 -9.18 -1.46 5.67
N LEU A 52 -9.53 -2.14 6.78
CA LEU A 52 -10.88 -2.11 7.35
C LEU A 52 -11.29 -0.67 7.68
N ASP A 53 -10.47 0.08 8.41
CA ASP A 53 -10.79 1.46 8.81
C ASP A 53 -11.02 2.38 7.60
N ARG A 54 -10.29 2.18 6.51
CA ARG A 54 -10.50 2.93 5.26
C ARG A 54 -11.84 2.65 4.60
N ALA A 55 -12.34 1.41 4.68
CA ALA A 55 -13.64 1.03 4.12
C ALA A 55 -14.83 1.51 4.99
N ASN A 56 -14.61 1.70 6.29
CA ASN A 56 -15.62 2.05 7.28
C ASN A 56 -16.48 3.25 6.89
N LEU A 57 -15.85 4.33 6.45
CA LEU A 57 -16.57 5.55 6.15
C LEU A 57 -17.51 5.38 4.94
N GLY A 58 -17.08 4.60 3.94
CA GLY A 58 -17.94 4.25 2.79
C GLY A 58 -19.12 3.37 3.18
N ASN A 59 -18.88 2.37 4.03
CA ASN A 59 -19.94 1.51 4.58
C ASN A 59 -20.91 2.31 5.46
N ALA A 60 -20.39 3.16 6.35
CA ALA A 60 -21.21 4.02 7.22
C ALA A 60 -22.08 5.00 6.44
N LYS A 61 -21.57 5.55 5.31
CA LYS A 61 -22.33 6.39 4.39
C LYS A 61 -23.51 5.66 3.75
N SER A 62 -23.36 4.38 3.46
CA SER A 62 -24.47 3.58 2.93
C SER A 62 -25.60 3.39 3.95
N GLY A 63 -25.30 3.50 5.25
CA GLY A 63 -26.25 3.48 6.37
C GLY A 63 -26.85 4.84 6.68
N THR A 64 -26.89 5.19 7.97
CA THR A 64 -27.55 6.39 8.52
C THR A 64 -26.57 7.52 8.91
N LEU A 65 -25.26 7.37 8.72
CA LEU A 65 -24.23 8.31 9.18
C LEU A 65 -24.52 9.77 8.80
N GLU A 66 -24.90 10.03 7.53
CA GLU A 66 -25.14 11.39 7.04
C GLU A 66 -26.35 12.02 7.73
N ALA A 67 -27.40 11.23 7.97
CA ALA A 67 -28.60 11.68 8.66
C ALA A 67 -28.35 11.92 10.15
N ASP A 68 -27.66 10.99 10.82
CA ASP A 68 -27.41 11.05 12.26
C ASP A 68 -26.48 12.21 12.66
N LEU A 69 -25.52 12.56 11.80
CA LEU A 69 -24.60 13.69 12.01
C LEU A 69 -25.04 14.98 11.34
N ASN A 70 -26.26 15.03 10.74
CA ASN A 70 -26.79 16.16 10.00
C ASN A 70 -25.78 16.71 8.97
N LEU A 71 -25.18 15.84 8.17
CA LEU A 71 -24.22 16.28 7.15
C LEU A 71 -24.97 16.88 5.95
N HIS A 72 -24.57 18.10 5.54
CA HIS A 72 -25.21 18.82 4.45
C HIS A 72 -24.25 19.02 3.26
N GLY A 73 -24.79 18.93 2.05
CA GLY A 73 -24.06 19.22 0.82
C GLY A 73 -22.81 18.33 0.69
N ASN A 74 -21.65 18.94 0.47
CA ASN A 74 -20.39 18.24 0.21
C ASN A 74 -19.55 17.95 1.48
N GLN A 75 -20.12 18.07 2.68
CA GLN A 75 -19.38 17.86 3.93
C GLN A 75 -18.76 16.48 4.03
N PHE A 76 -19.45 15.42 3.57
CA PHE A 76 -18.88 14.08 3.52
C PHE A 76 -17.61 13.99 2.64
N SER A 77 -17.66 14.58 1.46
CA SER A 77 -16.49 14.62 0.56
C SER A 77 -15.35 15.43 1.17
N LEU A 78 -15.66 16.52 1.90
CA LEU A 78 -14.68 17.33 2.60
C LEU A 78 -13.97 16.55 3.71
N VAL A 79 -14.70 15.72 4.47
CA VAL A 79 -14.12 14.82 5.48
C VAL A 79 -13.10 13.86 4.86
N LEU A 80 -13.39 13.29 3.69
CA LEU A 80 -12.47 12.42 2.95
C LEU A 80 -11.25 13.20 2.43
N ILE A 81 -11.43 14.38 1.86
CA ILE A 81 -10.33 15.21 1.35
C ILE A 81 -9.38 15.58 2.48
N LEU A 82 -9.92 16.05 3.61
CA LEU A 82 -9.14 16.50 4.76
C LEU A 82 -8.46 15.35 5.52
N PHE A 83 -8.85 14.11 5.29
CA PHE A 83 -8.08 12.93 5.72
C PHE A 83 -6.80 12.74 4.88
N TYR A 84 -6.89 12.88 3.56
CA TYR A 84 -5.74 12.61 2.67
C TYR A 84 -4.61 13.66 2.78
N ILE A 85 -4.93 14.91 3.14
CA ILE A 85 -3.92 15.96 3.29
C ILE A 85 -2.91 15.66 4.41
N PRO A 86 -3.31 15.48 5.68
CA PRO A 86 -2.38 15.10 6.73
C PRO A 86 -1.75 13.74 6.48
N TYR A 87 -2.47 12.80 5.87
CA TYR A 87 -1.90 11.51 5.46
C TYR A 87 -0.67 11.70 4.54
N ALA A 88 -0.75 12.57 3.53
CA ALA A 88 0.37 12.83 2.64
C ALA A 88 1.53 13.54 3.35
N LEU A 89 1.25 14.52 4.21
CA LEU A 89 2.25 15.31 4.92
C LEU A 89 3.01 14.51 5.99
N PHE A 90 2.33 13.67 6.75
CA PHE A 90 2.91 12.92 7.87
C PHE A 90 3.58 11.60 7.47
N ASN A 91 3.47 11.18 6.22
CA ASN A 91 4.10 9.96 5.71
C ASN A 91 5.64 9.95 5.92
N ILE A 92 6.32 11.04 5.58
CA ILE A 92 7.78 11.19 5.74
C ILE A 92 8.18 11.30 7.21
N PRO A 93 7.60 12.20 8.03
CA PRO A 93 7.90 12.28 9.45
C PRO A 93 7.75 10.96 10.20
N ALA A 94 6.69 10.21 9.94
CA ALA A 94 6.46 8.92 10.57
C ALA A 94 7.53 7.88 10.21
N THR A 95 7.98 7.86 8.95
CA THR A 95 9.08 6.99 8.51
C THR A 95 10.40 7.33 9.22
N VAL A 96 10.70 8.62 9.36
CA VAL A 96 11.90 9.06 10.10
C VAL A 96 11.80 8.67 11.58
N LEU A 97 10.61 8.82 12.18
CA LEU A 97 10.37 8.43 13.57
C LEU A 97 10.58 6.93 13.77
N SER A 98 10.11 6.08 12.84
CA SER A 98 10.28 4.63 12.92
C SER A 98 11.75 4.18 12.87
N LYS A 99 12.59 4.91 12.13
CA LYS A 99 14.04 4.67 12.11
C LYS A 99 14.71 5.02 13.43
N ARG A 100 14.25 6.09 14.11
CA ARG A 100 14.84 6.54 15.38
C ARG A 100 14.37 5.74 16.59
N LEU A 101 13.08 5.40 16.66
CA LEU A 101 12.45 4.76 17.83
C LEU A 101 12.28 3.25 17.69
N ASN A 102 12.70 2.64 16.60
CA ASN A 102 12.44 1.26 16.20
C ASN A 102 11.02 1.01 15.68
N ALA A 103 10.95 0.49 14.46
CA ALA A 103 9.68 0.23 13.77
C ALA A 103 8.77 -0.77 14.50
N ALA A 104 9.36 -1.75 15.23
CA ALA A 104 8.60 -2.70 16.06
C ALA A 104 7.80 -2.04 17.19
N LEU A 105 8.17 -0.82 17.60
CA LEU A 105 7.43 -0.03 18.60
C LEU A 105 6.47 0.95 17.90
N VAL A 106 6.94 1.65 16.87
CA VAL A 106 6.17 2.71 16.20
C VAL A 106 4.95 2.16 15.51
N ILE A 107 5.07 1.05 14.78
CA ILE A 107 3.95 0.45 14.05
C ILE A 107 2.77 0.11 14.98
N PRO A 108 2.95 -0.67 16.06
CA PRO A 108 1.85 -0.98 16.97
C PRO A 108 1.22 0.26 17.63
N VAL A 109 2.03 1.24 18.00
CA VAL A 109 1.54 2.49 18.63
C VAL A 109 0.66 3.28 17.65
N LEU A 110 1.06 3.39 16.38
CA LEU A 110 0.25 4.01 15.35
C LEU A 110 -1.09 3.26 15.18
N VAL A 111 -1.05 1.92 15.13
CA VAL A 111 -2.26 1.08 14.98
C VAL A 111 -3.21 1.27 16.15
N MET A 112 -2.70 1.25 17.38
CA MET A 112 -3.52 1.52 18.57
C MET A 112 -4.08 2.94 18.56
N GLY A 113 -3.29 3.91 18.10
CA GLY A 113 -3.70 5.31 17.98
C GLY A 113 -4.90 5.47 17.04
N TRP A 114 -4.81 4.99 15.80
CA TRP A 114 -5.94 5.12 14.88
C TRP A 114 -7.13 4.23 15.26
N GLY A 115 -6.91 3.02 15.80
CA GLY A 115 -7.99 2.18 16.30
C GLY A 115 -8.78 2.86 17.42
N SER A 116 -8.09 3.55 18.34
CA SER A 116 -8.73 4.36 19.39
C SER A 116 -9.51 5.54 18.80
N LEU A 117 -8.98 6.21 17.78
CA LEU A 117 -9.69 7.29 17.08
C LEU A 117 -10.92 6.80 16.32
N ALA A 118 -10.86 5.60 15.72
CA ALA A 118 -12.01 4.96 15.13
C ALA A 118 -13.11 4.72 16.18
N MET A 119 -12.76 4.21 17.36
CA MET A 119 -13.72 4.06 18.47
C MET A 119 -14.29 5.41 18.93
N ILE A 120 -13.47 6.45 19.05
CA ILE A 120 -13.90 7.81 19.42
C ILE A 120 -14.87 8.37 18.36
N THR A 121 -14.68 8.03 17.08
CA THR A 121 -15.57 8.43 15.98
C THR A 121 -17.01 7.94 16.23
N ALA A 122 -17.22 6.80 16.87
CA ALA A 122 -18.56 6.32 17.23
C ALA A 122 -19.32 7.22 18.20
N ALA A 123 -18.63 8.07 18.96
CA ALA A 123 -19.21 9.00 19.93
C ALA A 123 -19.46 10.42 19.35
N VAL A 124 -19.07 10.65 18.11
CA VAL A 124 -19.21 11.96 17.42
C VAL A 124 -20.68 12.25 17.13
N LYS A 125 -21.09 13.53 17.25
CA LYS A 125 -22.46 13.97 17.09
C LYS A 125 -22.67 15.01 15.98
N ASP A 126 -21.60 15.51 15.39
CA ASP A 126 -21.62 16.59 14.41
C ASP A 126 -20.49 16.48 13.37
N PHE A 127 -20.56 17.32 12.34
CA PHE A 127 -19.54 17.42 11.31
C PHE A 127 -18.15 17.76 11.86
N GLY A 128 -18.07 18.69 12.82
CA GLY A 128 -16.78 19.15 13.38
C GLY A 128 -16.02 18.05 14.08
N GLY A 129 -16.73 17.25 14.90
CA GLY A 129 -16.15 16.09 15.58
C GLY A 129 -15.68 15.01 14.60
N LEU A 130 -16.48 14.69 13.57
CA LEU A 130 -16.11 13.74 12.53
C LEU A 130 -14.87 14.21 11.78
N LEU A 131 -14.81 15.50 11.42
CA LEU A 131 -13.69 16.09 10.73
C LEU A 131 -12.42 16.04 11.55
N ALA A 132 -12.47 16.43 12.83
CA ALA A 132 -11.32 16.39 13.75
C ALA A 132 -10.76 14.96 13.87
N CYS A 133 -11.64 13.97 14.10
CA CYS A 133 -11.23 12.56 14.15
C CYS A 133 -10.53 12.13 12.86
N ARG A 134 -11.05 12.50 11.68
CA ARG A 134 -10.48 12.12 10.39
C ARG A 134 -9.13 12.77 10.08
N VAL A 135 -8.95 14.02 10.47
CA VAL A 135 -7.66 14.72 10.32
C VAL A 135 -6.56 14.04 11.18
N ILE A 136 -6.87 13.76 12.45
CA ILE A 136 -5.92 13.10 13.35
C ILE A 136 -5.67 11.65 12.90
N LEU A 137 -6.71 10.95 12.46
CA LEU A 137 -6.61 9.59 11.94
C LEU A 137 -5.70 9.54 10.70
N GLY A 138 -5.82 10.51 9.78
CA GLY A 138 -4.93 10.63 8.64
C GLY A 138 -3.46 10.80 9.03
N MET A 139 -3.17 11.56 10.11
CA MET A 139 -1.81 11.69 10.64
C MET A 139 -1.27 10.35 11.18
N MET A 140 -2.10 9.59 11.90
CA MET A 140 -1.69 8.32 12.52
C MET A 140 -1.49 7.21 11.48
N GLU A 141 -2.38 7.12 10.49
CA GLU A 141 -2.29 6.10 9.45
C GLU A 141 -1.15 6.33 8.45
N ALA A 142 -0.72 7.58 8.24
CA ALA A 142 0.25 7.96 7.22
C ALA A 142 1.55 7.16 7.27
N GLY A 143 2.01 6.86 8.49
CA GLY A 143 3.29 6.17 8.70
C GLY A 143 3.25 4.67 8.53
N PHE A 144 2.09 4.04 8.50
CA PHE A 144 2.00 2.59 8.59
C PHE A 144 2.73 1.87 7.45
N MET A 145 2.37 2.15 6.20
CA MET A 145 2.95 1.45 5.03
C MET A 145 4.46 1.61 4.90
N PRO A 146 5.03 2.84 4.96
CA PRO A 146 6.47 3.01 4.87
C PRO A 146 7.21 2.40 6.08
N CYS A 147 6.62 2.49 7.29
CA CYS A 147 7.21 1.86 8.48
C CYS A 147 7.19 0.32 8.38
N ALA A 148 6.09 -0.29 7.91
CA ALA A 148 5.99 -1.73 7.72
C ALA A 148 6.95 -2.23 6.64
N THR A 149 7.07 -1.50 5.52
CA THR A 149 8.03 -1.81 4.48
C THR A 149 9.46 -1.72 5.01
N PHE A 150 9.80 -0.63 5.71
CA PHE A 150 11.10 -0.46 6.35
C PHE A 150 11.38 -1.58 7.37
N TYR A 151 10.40 -1.93 8.20
CA TYR A 151 10.52 -3.03 9.15
C TYR A 151 10.86 -4.36 8.47
N CYS A 152 10.21 -4.69 7.36
CA CYS A 152 10.53 -5.88 6.58
C CYS A 152 11.99 -5.88 6.06
N THR A 153 12.54 -4.73 5.69
CA THR A 153 13.94 -4.64 5.21
C THR A 153 14.98 -4.93 6.30
N LEU A 154 14.60 -4.90 7.59
CA LEU A 154 15.50 -5.25 8.69
C LEU A 154 15.68 -6.77 8.86
N PHE A 155 14.81 -7.59 8.23
CA PHE A 155 14.77 -9.04 8.43
C PHE A 155 14.96 -9.83 7.13
N TYR A 156 14.55 -9.27 5.99
CA TYR A 156 14.55 -9.94 4.69
C TYR A 156 15.52 -9.28 3.71
N THR A 157 16.20 -10.11 2.93
CA THR A 157 17.04 -9.67 1.83
C THR A 157 16.19 -9.09 0.68
N ARG A 158 16.80 -8.32 -0.20
CA ARG A 158 16.11 -7.67 -1.34
C ARG A 158 15.38 -8.66 -2.25
N LYS A 159 15.98 -9.85 -2.46
CA LYS A 159 15.39 -10.90 -3.30
C LYS A 159 14.11 -11.49 -2.68
N GLU A 160 14.03 -11.48 -1.37
CA GLU A 160 12.95 -12.09 -0.59
C GLU A 160 11.81 -11.12 -0.27
N LEU A 161 12.12 -9.82 -0.21
CA LEU A 161 11.22 -8.77 0.24
C LEU A 161 9.97 -8.66 -0.63
N GLY A 162 10.12 -8.77 -1.96
CA GLY A 162 9.01 -8.57 -2.91
C GLY A 162 7.85 -9.52 -2.68
N LEU A 163 8.13 -10.83 -2.56
CA LEU A 163 7.09 -11.84 -2.29
C LEU A 163 6.37 -11.59 -0.96
N ARG A 164 7.12 -11.25 0.09
CA ARG A 164 6.57 -11.05 1.43
C ARG A 164 5.71 -9.79 1.54
N LEU A 165 6.13 -8.70 0.91
CA LEU A 165 5.31 -7.50 0.80
C LEU A 165 4.01 -7.79 0.03
N SER A 166 4.08 -8.57 -1.05
CA SER A 166 2.87 -8.95 -1.80
C SER A 166 1.90 -9.78 -0.96
N LEU A 167 2.41 -10.73 -0.16
CA LEU A 167 1.59 -11.57 0.70
C LEU A 167 0.83 -10.78 1.76
N PHE A 168 1.48 -9.81 2.40
CA PHE A 168 0.77 -9.01 3.40
C PHE A 168 -0.17 -7.98 2.75
N LEU A 169 0.15 -7.41 1.59
CA LEU A 169 -0.72 -6.50 0.85
C LEU A 169 -2.01 -7.17 0.35
N MET A 170 -1.97 -8.49 0.09
CA MET A 170 -3.18 -9.25 -0.24
C MET A 170 -4.27 -9.18 0.82
N MET A 171 -3.90 -9.03 2.09
CA MET A 171 -4.88 -8.92 3.17
C MET A 171 -5.79 -7.69 3.01
N GLY A 172 -5.40 -6.69 2.21
CA GLY A 172 -6.26 -5.55 1.91
C GLY A 172 -7.55 -5.92 1.18
N PHE A 173 -7.52 -6.92 0.28
CA PHE A 173 -8.73 -7.38 -0.42
C PHE A 173 -9.63 -8.21 0.50
N ILE A 174 -9.00 -9.07 1.30
CA ILE A 174 -9.71 -9.84 2.32
C ILE A 174 -10.38 -8.88 3.31
N ALA A 175 -9.69 -7.80 3.68
CA ALA A 175 -10.24 -6.75 4.53
C ALA A 175 -11.49 -6.10 3.94
N GLY A 176 -11.49 -5.78 2.63
CA GLY A 176 -12.67 -5.23 1.96
C GLY A 176 -13.88 -6.15 2.02
N ALA A 177 -13.68 -7.47 1.88
CA ALA A 177 -14.74 -8.46 2.04
C ALA A 177 -15.21 -8.60 3.50
N ILE A 178 -14.28 -8.61 4.46
CA ILE A 178 -14.58 -8.69 5.90
C ILE A 178 -15.31 -7.44 6.36
N SER A 179 -14.91 -6.23 5.92
CA SER A 179 -15.58 -4.98 6.26
C SER A 179 -17.04 -4.97 5.80
N GLY A 180 -17.30 -5.46 4.56
CA GLY A 180 -18.65 -5.66 4.07
C GLY A 180 -19.48 -6.62 4.94
N LEU A 181 -18.86 -7.72 5.39
CA LEU A 181 -19.52 -8.70 6.25
C LEU A 181 -19.81 -8.15 7.65
N ILE A 182 -18.86 -7.45 8.26
CA ILE A 182 -19.04 -6.78 9.56
C ILE A 182 -20.16 -5.76 9.45
N SER A 183 -20.13 -4.89 8.43
CA SER A 183 -21.15 -3.87 8.19
C SER A 183 -22.54 -4.50 8.00
N TRP A 184 -22.64 -5.57 7.20
CA TRP A 184 -23.86 -6.34 7.04
C TRP A 184 -24.40 -6.86 8.37
N SER A 185 -23.55 -7.39 9.23
CA SER A 185 -23.95 -7.94 10.53
C SER A 185 -24.43 -6.85 11.48
N VAL A 186 -23.63 -5.78 11.66
CA VAL A 186 -23.93 -4.74 12.66
C VAL A 186 -25.12 -3.85 12.29
N PHE A 187 -25.40 -3.68 11.00
CA PHE A 187 -26.55 -2.88 10.56
C PHE A 187 -27.89 -3.56 10.81
N GLN A 188 -27.89 -4.85 11.17
CA GLN A 188 -29.09 -5.59 11.58
C GLN A 188 -29.36 -5.50 13.09
N TRP A 189 -28.40 -4.96 13.87
CA TRP A 189 -28.53 -4.93 15.32
C TRP A 189 -29.49 -3.80 15.75
N ASN A 190 -30.51 -4.17 16.51
CA ASN A 190 -31.44 -3.26 17.15
C ASN A 190 -30.96 -2.99 18.59
N GLY A 191 -30.01 -2.08 18.77
CA GLY A 191 -29.43 -1.72 20.05
C GLY A 191 -29.61 -0.25 20.39
N GLN A 192 -28.85 0.23 21.39
CA GLN A 192 -28.86 1.65 21.79
C GLN A 192 -28.07 2.53 20.84
N LEU A 193 -27.17 1.95 20.04
CA LEU A 193 -26.33 2.64 19.07
C LEU A 193 -26.80 2.34 17.65
N THR A 194 -26.49 3.23 16.74
CA THR A 194 -26.75 3.03 15.30
C THR A 194 -25.74 2.08 14.68
N GLY A 195 -26.06 1.46 13.56
CA GLY A 195 -25.20 0.46 12.91
C GLY A 195 -23.79 0.97 12.60
N TRP A 196 -23.64 2.22 12.15
CA TRP A 196 -22.32 2.79 11.88
C TRP A 196 -21.49 3.00 13.16
N GLN A 197 -22.13 3.30 14.32
CA GLN A 197 -21.42 3.42 15.58
C GLN A 197 -20.88 2.07 16.04
N TYR A 198 -21.67 0.99 15.93
CA TYR A 198 -21.17 -0.37 16.18
C TYR A 198 -20.03 -0.74 15.25
N LEU A 199 -20.10 -0.39 13.96
CA LEU A 199 -19.05 -0.63 12.98
C LEU A 199 -17.72 -0.02 13.43
N PHE A 200 -17.71 1.27 13.75
CA PHE A 200 -16.49 1.96 14.20
C PHE A 200 -15.97 1.44 15.53
N LEU A 201 -16.84 1.06 16.47
CA LEU A 201 -16.42 0.48 17.75
C LEU A 201 -15.75 -0.88 17.56
N ILE A 202 -16.33 -1.77 16.77
CA ILE A 202 -15.82 -3.13 16.56
C ILE A 202 -14.50 -3.10 15.80
N GLU A 203 -14.45 -2.39 14.67
CA GLU A 203 -13.22 -2.36 13.86
C GLU A 203 -12.11 -1.56 14.58
N GLY A 204 -12.44 -0.49 15.30
CA GLY A 204 -11.49 0.22 16.15
C GLY A 204 -10.95 -0.63 17.29
N ALA A 205 -11.81 -1.39 17.97
CA ALA A 205 -11.40 -2.33 19.02
C ALA A 205 -10.50 -3.46 18.47
N MET A 206 -10.82 -3.99 17.28
CA MET A 206 -9.95 -4.94 16.57
C MET A 206 -8.57 -4.32 16.31
N GLY A 207 -8.52 -3.07 15.84
CA GLY A 207 -7.27 -2.33 15.61
C GLY A 207 -6.43 -2.21 16.89
N VAL A 208 -7.06 -1.78 17.99
CA VAL A 208 -6.37 -1.68 19.31
C VAL A 208 -5.87 -3.04 19.79
N ALA A 209 -6.67 -4.09 19.67
CA ALA A 209 -6.30 -5.45 20.10
C ALA A 209 -5.13 -6.01 19.27
N VAL A 210 -5.18 -5.85 17.94
CA VAL A 210 -4.09 -6.29 17.05
C VAL A 210 -2.82 -5.46 17.27
N GLY A 211 -2.95 -4.15 17.51
CA GLY A 211 -1.83 -3.28 17.86
C GLY A 211 -1.19 -3.69 19.18
N ALA A 212 -1.97 -3.96 20.23
CA ALA A 212 -1.47 -4.45 21.50
C ALA A 212 -0.78 -5.82 21.38
N TRP A 213 -1.37 -6.75 20.60
CA TRP A 213 -0.74 -8.01 20.24
C TRP A 213 0.61 -7.78 19.53
N ALA A 214 0.65 -6.93 18.52
CA ALA A 214 1.86 -6.65 17.77
C ALA A 214 2.96 -6.02 18.62
N LEU A 215 2.61 -5.16 19.58
CA LEU A 215 3.56 -4.55 20.52
C LEU A 215 4.31 -5.59 21.37
N LEU A 216 3.66 -6.68 21.72
CA LEU A 216 4.22 -7.79 22.50
C LEU A 216 4.93 -8.83 21.63
N TRP A 217 4.50 -8.97 20.37
CA TRP A 217 4.92 -10.07 19.49
C TRP A 217 6.04 -9.68 18.51
N LEU A 218 6.03 -8.45 17.94
CA LEU A 218 7.01 -8.05 16.94
C LEU A 218 8.42 -7.92 17.53
N PRO A 219 9.41 -8.66 16.98
CA PRO A 219 10.79 -8.57 17.44
C PRO A 219 11.43 -7.24 17.01
N ARG A 220 12.19 -6.62 17.92
CA ARG A 220 12.95 -5.40 17.61
C ARG A 220 14.12 -5.65 16.64
N SER A 221 14.73 -6.83 16.75
CA SER A 221 15.77 -7.34 15.84
C SER A 221 15.84 -8.86 15.96
N VAL A 222 16.47 -9.55 15.00
CA VAL A 222 16.72 -11.00 15.10
C VAL A 222 17.61 -11.31 16.29
N GLN A 223 18.63 -10.47 16.53
CA GLN A 223 19.64 -10.67 17.58
C GLN A 223 19.04 -10.62 19.00
N SER A 224 18.13 -9.67 19.26
CA SER A 224 17.51 -9.49 20.58
C SER A 224 16.29 -10.38 20.82
N SER A 225 15.85 -11.12 19.80
CA SER A 225 14.60 -11.85 19.86
C SER A 225 14.74 -13.22 20.50
N ARG A 226 13.70 -13.60 21.28
CA ARG A 226 13.55 -14.94 21.87
C ARG A 226 13.10 -16.02 20.89
N PHE A 227 12.68 -15.62 19.70
CA PHE A 227 12.11 -16.54 18.70
C PHE A 227 13.16 -17.30 17.89
N PHE A 228 14.42 -16.88 17.92
CA PHE A 228 15.48 -17.42 17.06
C PHE A 228 16.57 -18.09 17.87
N THR A 229 17.11 -19.19 17.35
CA THR A 229 18.26 -19.88 17.91
C THR A 229 19.56 -19.10 17.64
N ASP A 230 20.63 -19.36 18.40
CA ASP A 230 21.88 -18.63 18.22
C ASP A 230 22.50 -18.87 16.84
N GLU A 231 22.34 -20.06 16.27
CA GLU A 231 22.76 -20.36 14.89
C GLU A 231 21.97 -19.51 13.88
N GLN A 232 20.64 -19.38 14.07
CA GLN A 232 19.80 -18.52 13.22
C GLN A 232 20.16 -17.04 13.36
N LYS A 233 20.52 -16.59 14.55
CA LYS A 233 21.01 -15.21 14.79
C LYS A 233 22.32 -14.94 14.08
N LYS A 234 23.29 -15.90 14.15
CA LYS A 234 24.56 -15.80 13.43
C LYS A 234 24.32 -15.74 11.92
N CYS A 235 23.52 -16.65 11.39
CA CYS A 235 23.14 -16.69 9.98
C CYS A 235 22.46 -15.38 9.52
N ALA A 236 21.52 -14.84 10.29
CA ALA A 236 20.86 -13.57 9.99
C ALA A 236 21.84 -12.39 9.94
N GLY A 237 22.81 -12.34 10.88
CA GLY A 237 23.86 -11.33 10.89
C GLY A 237 24.73 -11.38 9.64
N GLN A 238 25.19 -12.58 9.24
CA GLN A 238 25.99 -12.78 8.04
C GLN A 238 25.24 -12.38 6.77
N ARG A 239 23.95 -12.78 6.64
CA ARG A 239 23.11 -12.44 5.49
C ARG A 239 22.90 -10.93 5.34
N MET A 240 22.60 -10.24 6.43
CA MET A 240 22.36 -8.80 6.40
C MET A 240 23.65 -8.00 6.19
N ALA A 241 24.81 -8.47 6.66
CA ALA A 241 26.10 -7.84 6.40
C ALA A 241 26.47 -7.85 4.90
N LEU A 242 26.06 -8.88 4.16
CA LEU A 242 26.26 -8.96 2.71
C LEU A 242 25.37 -7.98 1.90
N GLU A 243 24.29 -7.47 2.52
CA GLU A 243 23.32 -6.58 1.87
C GLU A 243 23.50 -5.08 2.19
N THR A 244 24.48 -4.73 3.04
CA THR A 244 24.74 -3.34 3.43
C THR A 244 25.29 -2.51 2.28
N GLU A 245 24.42 -2.03 1.38
CA GLU A 245 24.68 -0.77 0.71
C GLU A 245 24.16 0.36 1.61
N ASP A 246 25.04 1.29 1.96
CA ASP A 246 24.67 2.46 2.74
C ASP A 246 23.58 3.26 2.01
N PHE A 247 22.43 3.46 2.70
CA PHE A 247 21.38 4.29 2.17
C PHE A 247 21.83 5.75 2.15
N SER A 248 21.99 6.30 0.96
CA SER A 248 22.35 7.70 0.75
C SER A 248 21.11 8.53 0.39
N TRP A 249 20.76 9.49 1.26
CA TRP A 249 19.70 10.46 0.94
C TRP A 249 20.01 11.30 -0.30
N ILE A 250 21.29 11.64 -0.52
CA ILE A 250 21.74 12.43 -1.67
C ILE A 250 21.47 11.65 -2.95
N GLU A 251 21.83 10.37 -2.97
CA GLU A 251 21.59 9.48 -4.09
C GLU A 251 20.08 9.23 -4.29
N GLY A 252 19.34 9.02 -3.20
CA GLY A 252 17.87 8.88 -3.25
C GLY A 252 17.18 10.09 -3.87
N LEU A 253 17.59 11.31 -3.49
CA LEU A 253 17.04 12.55 -4.03
C LEU A 253 17.44 12.80 -5.51
N GLN A 254 18.53 12.18 -5.99
CA GLN A 254 18.86 12.21 -7.41
C GLN A 254 17.79 11.55 -8.28
N ALA A 255 17.01 10.60 -7.72
CA ALA A 255 15.86 10.02 -8.39
C ALA A 255 14.86 11.07 -8.88
N LEU A 256 14.68 12.15 -8.11
CA LEU A 256 13.75 13.25 -8.47
C LEU A 256 14.18 14.02 -9.72
N LYS A 257 15.41 13.85 -10.20
CA LYS A 257 15.90 14.42 -11.45
C LYS A 257 15.54 13.59 -12.68
N ASP A 258 15.06 12.35 -12.47
CA ASP A 258 14.63 11.48 -13.56
C ASP A 258 13.14 11.72 -13.87
N TRP A 259 12.85 12.24 -15.06
CA TRP A 259 11.50 12.51 -15.53
C TRP A 259 10.60 11.26 -15.53
N LYS A 260 11.17 10.06 -15.70
CA LYS A 260 10.40 8.79 -15.71
C LYS A 260 9.70 8.55 -14.38
N ILE A 261 10.35 8.93 -13.28
CA ILE A 261 9.79 8.76 -11.94
C ILE A 261 8.57 9.66 -11.74
N TRP A 262 8.60 10.89 -12.25
CA TRP A 262 7.46 11.81 -12.22
C TRP A 262 6.30 11.33 -13.08
N VAL A 263 6.58 10.73 -14.24
CA VAL A 263 5.55 10.10 -15.08
C VAL A 263 4.88 8.95 -14.34
N PHE A 264 5.64 8.08 -13.66
CA PHE A 264 5.05 7.02 -12.85
C PHE A 264 4.37 7.53 -11.58
N ALA A 265 4.84 8.61 -10.97
CA ALA A 265 4.14 9.27 -9.87
C ALA A 265 2.78 9.82 -10.34
N PHE A 266 2.73 10.44 -11.52
CA PHE A 266 1.47 10.87 -12.11
C PHE A 266 0.56 9.68 -12.46
N CYS A 267 1.10 8.58 -12.99
CA CYS A 267 0.35 7.32 -13.12
C CYS A 267 -0.23 6.86 -11.78
N ALA A 268 0.54 6.99 -10.69
CA ALA A 268 0.08 6.60 -9.36
C ALA A 268 -1.11 7.46 -8.89
N LEU A 269 -1.10 8.75 -9.17
CA LEU A 269 -2.26 9.62 -8.93
C LEU A 269 -3.47 9.15 -9.73
N LEU A 270 -3.30 8.85 -11.02
CA LEU A 270 -4.40 8.48 -11.92
C LEU A 270 -5.08 7.18 -11.49
N TYR A 271 -4.33 6.11 -11.23
CA TYR A 271 -4.96 4.88 -10.72
C TYR A 271 -5.45 5.03 -9.28
N GLY A 272 -4.81 5.89 -8.47
CA GLY A 272 -5.23 6.24 -7.12
C GLY A 272 -6.65 6.81 -7.06
N VAL A 273 -7.07 7.59 -8.07
CA VAL A 273 -8.45 8.07 -8.21
C VAL A 273 -9.43 6.90 -8.30
N GLY A 274 -9.13 5.89 -9.12
CA GLY A 274 -9.97 4.68 -9.24
C GLY A 274 -10.02 3.88 -7.94
N VAL A 275 -8.86 3.63 -7.32
CA VAL A 275 -8.73 2.90 -6.05
C VAL A 275 -9.56 3.58 -4.95
N ALA A 276 -9.41 4.90 -4.77
CA ALA A 276 -10.15 5.65 -3.77
C ALA A 276 -11.66 5.68 -4.07
N SER A 277 -12.05 5.78 -5.34
CA SER A 277 -13.46 5.69 -5.76
C SER A 277 -14.08 4.35 -5.42
N SER A 278 -13.40 3.25 -5.72
CA SER A 278 -13.86 1.92 -5.35
C SER A 278 -13.90 1.72 -3.83
N SER A 279 -12.84 2.08 -3.11
CA SER A 279 -12.75 1.83 -1.66
C SER A 279 -13.80 2.62 -0.87
N ASN A 280 -14.01 3.89 -1.21
CA ASN A 280 -14.87 4.78 -0.43
C ASN A 280 -16.33 4.80 -0.88
N PHE A 281 -16.61 4.49 -2.16
CA PHE A 281 -17.94 4.70 -2.73
C PHE A 281 -18.59 3.44 -3.32
N LEU A 282 -17.90 2.28 -3.34
CA LEU A 282 -18.49 1.04 -3.85
C LEU A 282 -19.80 0.65 -3.10
N PRO A 283 -19.88 0.71 -1.75
CA PRO A 283 -21.13 0.43 -1.05
C PRO A 283 -22.25 1.39 -1.43
N VAL A 284 -21.92 2.68 -1.62
CA VAL A 284 -22.88 3.72 -2.03
C VAL A 284 -23.40 3.46 -3.46
N MET A 285 -22.53 2.99 -4.36
CA MET A 285 -22.92 2.64 -5.73
C MET A 285 -23.80 1.39 -5.75
N ILE A 286 -23.48 0.39 -4.93
CA ILE A 286 -24.28 -0.82 -4.81
C ILE A 286 -25.64 -0.51 -4.17
N LYS A 287 -25.73 0.44 -3.23
CA LYS A 287 -26.99 0.91 -2.64
C LYS A 287 -27.98 1.44 -3.68
N ARG A 288 -27.51 1.89 -4.86
CA ARG A 288 -28.39 2.24 -5.98
C ARG A 288 -29.11 1.03 -6.61
N LEU A 289 -28.58 -0.17 -6.39
CA LEU A 289 -29.12 -1.42 -6.92
C LEU A 289 -30.07 -2.10 -5.94
N THR A 290 -29.99 -1.73 -4.66
CA THR A 290 -30.84 -2.24 -3.60
C THR A 290 -31.09 -1.11 -2.60
N ASP A 291 -32.34 -0.86 -2.23
CA ASP A 291 -32.66 0.20 -1.27
C ASP A 291 -32.24 -0.15 0.17
N ASP A 292 -31.75 -1.37 0.39
CA ASP A 292 -31.32 -1.86 1.68
C ASP A 292 -29.79 -1.72 1.85
N ALA A 293 -29.37 -0.91 2.83
CA ALA A 293 -27.97 -0.73 3.19
C ALA A 293 -27.29 -2.04 3.66
N VAL A 294 -28.05 -2.94 4.27
CA VAL A 294 -27.57 -4.27 4.74
C VAL A 294 -27.15 -5.11 3.53
N GLN A 295 -28.04 -5.21 2.53
CA GLN A 295 -27.76 -5.97 1.31
C GLN A 295 -26.66 -5.29 0.47
N ALA A 296 -26.61 -3.96 0.42
CA ALA A 296 -25.57 -3.24 -0.29
C ALA A 296 -24.17 -3.60 0.22
N ASN A 297 -23.98 -3.68 1.53
CA ASN A 297 -22.69 -4.07 2.12
C ASN A 297 -22.37 -5.55 1.88
N LEU A 298 -23.35 -6.45 1.95
CA LEU A 298 -23.18 -7.87 1.62
C LEU A 298 -22.70 -8.04 0.16
N TYR A 299 -23.26 -7.28 -0.76
CA TYR A 299 -22.93 -7.33 -2.18
C TYR A 299 -21.51 -6.79 -2.51
N THR A 300 -20.82 -6.10 -1.58
CA THR A 300 -19.42 -5.71 -1.77
C THR A 300 -18.44 -6.88 -1.65
N ILE A 301 -18.82 -7.98 -0.98
CA ILE A 301 -17.94 -9.12 -0.70
C ILE A 301 -17.52 -9.80 -2.00
N GLY A 302 -18.45 -10.14 -2.88
CA GLY A 302 -18.17 -10.84 -4.13
C GLY A 302 -17.16 -10.10 -5.02
N PRO A 303 -17.40 -8.83 -5.38
CA PRO A 303 -16.44 -8.04 -6.15
C PRO A 303 -15.05 -7.94 -5.54
N ASN A 304 -14.95 -7.73 -4.21
CA ASN A 304 -13.66 -7.64 -3.53
C ASN A 304 -12.87 -8.97 -3.54
N LEU A 305 -13.51 -10.11 -3.28
CA LEU A 305 -12.87 -11.43 -3.35
C LEU A 305 -12.42 -11.76 -4.78
N THR A 306 -13.25 -11.43 -5.77
CA THR A 306 -12.90 -11.63 -7.17
C THR A 306 -11.71 -10.76 -7.57
N ALA A 307 -11.68 -9.49 -7.13
CA ALA A 307 -10.55 -8.59 -7.34
C ALA A 307 -9.24 -9.16 -6.77
N ALA A 308 -9.29 -9.75 -5.57
CA ALA A 308 -8.14 -10.41 -4.96
C ALA A 308 -7.59 -11.55 -5.82
N ALA A 309 -8.46 -12.46 -6.28
CA ALA A 309 -8.06 -13.60 -7.11
C ALA A 309 -7.46 -13.16 -8.43
N ILE A 310 -8.07 -12.16 -9.08
CA ILE A 310 -7.62 -11.63 -10.37
C ILE A 310 -6.29 -10.90 -10.22
N GLN A 311 -6.13 -10.10 -9.20
CA GLN A 311 -4.87 -9.40 -8.96
C GLN A 311 -3.70 -10.35 -8.76
N LEU A 312 -3.90 -11.45 -8.01
CA LEU A 312 -2.88 -12.49 -7.85
C LEU A 312 -2.52 -13.13 -9.18
N THR A 313 -3.53 -13.56 -9.92
CA THR A 313 -3.32 -14.18 -11.24
C THR A 313 -2.60 -13.23 -12.18
N THR A 314 -3.01 -11.96 -12.21
CA THR A 314 -2.40 -10.94 -13.07
C THR A 314 -0.95 -10.64 -12.68
N CYS A 315 -0.64 -10.54 -11.39
CA CYS A 315 0.72 -10.36 -10.90
C CYS A 315 1.60 -11.57 -11.24
N TYR A 316 1.11 -12.79 -11.02
CA TYR A 316 1.82 -14.02 -11.35
C TYR A 316 2.13 -14.12 -12.84
N LEU A 317 1.15 -13.88 -13.72
CA LEU A 317 1.34 -13.89 -15.16
C LEU A 317 2.29 -12.78 -15.63
N SER A 318 2.23 -11.60 -15.00
CA SER A 318 3.15 -10.49 -15.26
C SER A 318 4.59 -10.85 -14.89
N ASP A 319 4.79 -11.59 -13.79
CA ASP A 319 6.12 -12.08 -13.38
C ASP A 319 6.66 -13.15 -14.34
N LEU A 320 5.81 -14.08 -14.78
CA LEU A 320 6.20 -15.11 -15.75
C LEU A 320 6.56 -14.53 -17.13
N THR A 321 5.79 -13.56 -17.59
CA THR A 321 5.96 -13.01 -18.96
C THR A 321 6.91 -11.83 -19.03
N GLN A 322 7.28 -11.24 -17.86
CA GLN A 322 8.11 -10.03 -17.75
C GLN A 322 7.52 -8.82 -18.50
N GLN A 323 6.17 -8.76 -18.64
CA GLN A 323 5.44 -7.76 -19.42
C GLN A 323 4.54 -6.90 -18.51
N ARG A 324 5.14 -6.07 -17.65
CA ARG A 324 4.42 -5.26 -16.66
C ARG A 324 3.36 -4.33 -17.27
N ALA A 325 3.67 -3.72 -18.41
CA ALA A 325 2.77 -2.76 -19.06
C ALA A 325 1.44 -3.38 -19.47
N TRP A 326 1.46 -4.53 -20.17
CA TRP A 326 0.23 -5.14 -20.66
C TRP A 326 -0.68 -5.63 -19.53
N PHE A 327 -0.07 -6.17 -18.45
CA PHE A 327 -0.82 -6.62 -17.28
C PHE A 327 -1.32 -5.46 -16.40
N SER A 328 -0.77 -4.25 -16.57
CA SER A 328 -1.34 -3.03 -15.98
C SER A 328 -2.46 -2.44 -16.86
N ILE A 329 -2.31 -2.48 -18.18
CA ILE A 329 -3.27 -1.88 -19.15
C ILE A 329 -4.54 -2.73 -19.27
N GLY A 330 -4.39 -4.05 -19.48
CA GLY A 330 -5.53 -4.93 -19.79
C GLY A 330 -6.65 -4.87 -18.73
N PRO A 331 -6.37 -5.09 -17.45
CA PRO A 331 -7.38 -4.99 -16.39
C PRO A 331 -8.03 -3.61 -16.28
N ILE A 332 -7.26 -2.54 -16.48
CA ILE A 332 -7.80 -1.16 -16.43
C ILE A 332 -8.81 -0.94 -17.55
N ILE A 333 -8.58 -1.46 -18.76
CA ILE A 333 -9.55 -1.35 -19.86
C ILE A 333 -10.88 -2.03 -19.48
N VAL A 334 -10.83 -3.19 -18.84
CA VAL A 334 -12.04 -3.86 -18.33
C VAL A 334 -12.75 -2.99 -17.27
N SER A 335 -12.00 -2.40 -16.35
CA SER A 335 -12.54 -1.48 -15.35
C SER A 335 -13.17 -0.23 -15.99
N MET A 336 -12.56 0.34 -17.02
CA MET A 336 -13.09 1.49 -17.76
C MET A 336 -14.47 1.19 -18.36
N ILE A 337 -14.64 0.00 -18.94
CA ILE A 337 -15.95 -0.45 -19.45
C ILE A 337 -16.98 -0.46 -18.32
N GLY A 338 -16.61 -1.00 -17.16
CA GLY A 338 -17.47 -1.00 -15.97
C GLY A 338 -17.90 0.40 -15.54
N TRP A 339 -16.97 1.36 -15.47
CA TRP A 339 -17.26 2.74 -15.06
C TRP A 339 -18.19 3.48 -16.03
N ILE A 340 -17.98 3.35 -17.34
CA ILE A 340 -18.85 3.96 -18.36
C ILE A 340 -20.26 3.38 -18.29
N LEU A 341 -20.37 2.06 -18.29
CA LEU A 341 -21.67 1.39 -18.31
C LEU A 341 -22.46 1.68 -17.01
N LEU A 342 -21.77 1.74 -15.86
CA LEU A 342 -22.40 2.10 -14.58
C LEU A 342 -22.99 3.53 -14.60
N GLY A 343 -22.39 4.45 -15.34
CA GLY A 343 -22.88 5.83 -15.50
C GLY A 343 -23.93 6.03 -16.58
N SER A 344 -23.97 5.11 -17.56
CA SER A 344 -24.82 5.27 -18.77
C SER A 344 -26.11 4.47 -18.71
N LEU A 345 -26.12 3.33 -18.00
CA LEU A 345 -27.28 2.45 -17.95
C LEU A 345 -28.25 2.85 -16.83
N ASP A 346 -29.53 2.64 -17.08
CA ASP A 346 -30.55 2.69 -16.04
C ASP A 346 -30.49 1.40 -15.21
N LEU A 347 -29.88 1.52 -14.03
CA LEU A 347 -29.61 0.40 -13.14
C LEU A 347 -30.80 0.03 -12.26
N VAL A 348 -31.80 0.89 -12.15
CA VAL A 348 -33.03 0.61 -11.39
C VAL A 348 -33.80 -0.53 -12.07
N THR A 349 -33.84 -0.53 -13.41
CA THR A 349 -34.51 -1.58 -14.19
C THR A 349 -33.65 -2.84 -14.39
N HIS A 350 -32.31 -2.71 -14.30
CA HIS A 350 -31.36 -3.80 -14.61
C HIS A 350 -30.37 -4.09 -13.45
N VAL A 351 -30.90 -4.37 -12.26
CA VAL A 351 -30.11 -4.59 -11.03
C VAL A 351 -28.99 -5.65 -11.21
N LYS A 352 -29.28 -6.78 -11.88
CA LYS A 352 -28.29 -7.84 -12.11
C LYS A 352 -27.11 -7.37 -12.97
N VAL A 353 -27.39 -6.54 -13.99
CA VAL A 353 -26.35 -5.95 -14.83
C VAL A 353 -25.53 -4.96 -14.00
N GLY A 354 -26.18 -4.09 -13.25
CA GLY A 354 -25.48 -3.17 -12.35
C GLY A 354 -24.54 -3.88 -11.38
N TYR A 355 -24.99 -4.98 -10.78
CA TYR A 355 -24.14 -5.77 -9.89
C TYR A 355 -22.95 -6.41 -10.64
N PHE A 356 -23.16 -6.97 -11.83
CA PHE A 356 -22.07 -7.47 -12.67
C PHE A 356 -21.05 -6.39 -13.00
N LEU A 357 -21.48 -5.14 -13.26
CA LEU A 357 -20.56 -4.03 -13.52
C LEU A 357 -19.64 -3.73 -12.34
N THR A 358 -20.08 -3.95 -11.10
CA THR A 358 -19.19 -3.78 -9.93
C THR A 358 -18.03 -4.76 -9.93
N TYR A 359 -18.21 -5.98 -10.45
CA TYR A 359 -17.10 -6.92 -10.66
C TYR A 359 -16.13 -6.43 -11.75
N LEU A 360 -16.62 -5.87 -12.85
CA LEU A 360 -15.75 -5.32 -13.89
C LEU A 360 -14.93 -4.14 -13.37
N ILE A 361 -15.53 -3.27 -12.56
CA ILE A 361 -14.85 -2.15 -11.94
C ILE A 361 -13.72 -2.63 -11.02
N THR A 362 -14.01 -3.53 -10.10
CA THR A 362 -13.03 -4.02 -9.13
C THR A 362 -11.97 -4.90 -9.78
N PHE A 363 -12.29 -5.57 -10.90
CA PHE A 363 -11.38 -6.41 -11.67
C PHE A 363 -10.06 -5.71 -12.00
N GLY A 364 -10.12 -4.47 -12.47
CA GLY A 364 -8.94 -3.76 -12.96
C GLY A 364 -8.44 -2.61 -12.10
N THR A 365 -9.30 -2.04 -11.27
CA THR A 365 -8.99 -0.80 -10.53
C THR A 365 -7.81 -0.96 -9.58
N PHE A 366 -7.67 -2.11 -8.90
CA PHE A 366 -6.64 -2.34 -7.89
C PHE A 366 -5.32 -2.87 -8.45
N THR A 367 -5.33 -3.49 -9.63
CA THR A 367 -4.16 -4.15 -10.24
C THR A 367 -2.95 -3.25 -10.40
N PRO A 368 -3.06 -1.98 -10.89
CA PRO A 368 -1.92 -1.09 -11.03
C PRO A 368 -1.23 -0.75 -9.71
N GLY A 369 -1.94 -0.79 -8.60
CA GLY A 369 -1.39 -0.51 -7.27
C GLY A 369 -0.26 -1.45 -6.84
N LEU A 370 -0.19 -2.66 -7.39
CA LEU A 370 0.94 -3.59 -7.21
C LEU A 370 1.91 -3.56 -8.39
N LEU A 371 1.40 -3.55 -9.62
CA LEU A 371 2.24 -3.70 -10.80
C LEU A 371 3.08 -2.46 -11.12
N VAL A 372 2.56 -1.24 -10.91
CA VAL A 372 3.31 0.00 -11.18
C VAL A 372 4.48 0.18 -10.23
N PRO A 373 4.32 0.03 -8.89
CA PRO A 373 5.46 0.02 -7.97
C PRO A 373 6.48 -1.08 -8.27
N ALA A 374 6.03 -2.28 -8.63
CA ALA A 374 6.91 -3.37 -9.04
C ALA A 374 7.66 -3.04 -10.34
N TRP A 375 7.02 -2.40 -11.31
CA TRP A 375 7.63 -1.96 -12.56
C TRP A 375 8.71 -0.90 -12.33
N VAL A 376 8.43 0.10 -11.49
CA VAL A 376 9.43 1.10 -11.09
C VAL A 376 10.56 0.45 -10.31
N GLY A 377 10.24 -0.42 -9.35
CA GLY A 377 11.24 -1.09 -8.50
C GLY A 377 12.23 -1.94 -9.28
N THR A 378 11.78 -2.67 -10.31
CA THR A 378 12.65 -3.49 -11.17
C THR A 378 13.49 -2.66 -12.12
N ASN A 379 13.01 -1.50 -12.56
CA ASN A 379 13.70 -0.60 -13.46
C ASN A 379 14.59 0.44 -12.74
N THR A 380 14.65 0.39 -11.41
CA THR A 380 15.47 1.29 -10.58
C THR A 380 16.58 0.49 -9.90
N PRO A 381 17.85 0.61 -10.33
CA PRO A 381 18.92 -0.25 -9.85
C PRO A 381 19.34 0.04 -8.42
N SER A 382 19.48 1.31 -8.04
CA SER A 382 19.93 1.72 -6.70
C SER A 382 18.81 1.58 -5.67
N THR A 383 19.17 1.11 -4.47
CA THR A 383 18.26 0.95 -3.34
C THR A 383 17.73 2.28 -2.83
N SER A 384 18.60 3.29 -2.77
CA SER A 384 18.26 4.63 -2.29
C SER A 384 17.28 5.31 -3.23
N THR A 385 17.53 5.26 -4.55
CA THR A 385 16.63 5.81 -5.57
C THR A 385 15.32 5.05 -5.65
N ARG A 386 15.32 3.72 -5.49
CA ARG A 386 14.12 2.89 -5.44
C ARG A 386 13.21 3.24 -4.28
N ALA A 387 13.77 3.39 -3.08
CA ALA A 387 13.00 3.74 -1.88
C ALA A 387 12.31 5.10 -2.02
N VAL A 388 13.03 6.12 -2.51
CA VAL A 388 12.47 7.47 -2.74
C VAL A 388 11.39 7.41 -3.83
N SER A 389 11.64 6.69 -4.93
CA SER A 389 10.67 6.56 -6.02
C SER A 389 9.36 5.90 -5.56
N LEU A 390 9.44 4.79 -4.82
CA LEU A 390 8.25 4.10 -4.30
C LEU A 390 7.50 4.95 -3.25
N GLY A 391 8.23 5.72 -2.44
CA GLY A 391 7.63 6.69 -1.53
C GLY A 391 6.85 7.78 -2.27
N LEU A 392 7.42 8.31 -3.36
CA LEU A 392 6.75 9.29 -4.21
C LEU A 392 5.49 8.72 -4.87
N LEU A 393 5.56 7.49 -5.39
CA LEU A 393 4.39 6.81 -5.96
C LEU A 393 3.27 6.66 -4.93
N SER A 394 3.59 6.23 -3.71
CA SER A 394 2.62 6.09 -2.62
C SER A 394 1.98 7.42 -2.25
N MET A 395 2.76 8.50 -2.18
CA MET A 395 2.25 9.86 -1.95
C MET A 395 1.26 10.27 -3.06
N PHE A 396 1.63 10.13 -4.33
CA PHE A 396 0.78 10.52 -5.46
C PHE A 396 -0.48 9.66 -5.57
N GLN A 397 -0.40 8.36 -5.27
CA GLN A 397 -1.57 7.48 -5.18
C GLN A 397 -2.59 8.00 -4.16
N ASN A 398 -2.15 8.44 -2.99
CA ASN A 398 -3.03 9.00 -1.97
C ASN A 398 -3.59 10.39 -2.36
N LEU A 399 -2.83 11.22 -3.09
CA LEU A 399 -3.36 12.46 -3.68
C LEU A 399 -4.50 12.18 -4.67
N GLY A 400 -4.50 11.04 -5.35
CA GLY A 400 -5.65 10.57 -6.14
C GLY A 400 -6.94 10.46 -5.34
N GLY A 401 -6.84 10.17 -4.04
CA GLY A 401 -7.98 10.18 -3.11
C GLY A 401 -8.65 11.54 -2.95
N ILE A 402 -7.88 12.63 -3.00
CA ILE A 402 -8.40 14.00 -2.97
C ILE A 402 -9.22 14.25 -4.23
N VAL A 403 -8.69 13.90 -5.40
CA VAL A 403 -9.39 14.06 -6.69
C VAL A 403 -10.68 13.24 -6.72
N SER A 404 -10.60 11.98 -6.30
CA SER A 404 -11.77 11.10 -6.19
C SER A 404 -12.84 11.72 -5.29
N SER A 405 -12.47 12.07 -4.06
CA SER A 405 -13.44 12.58 -3.07
C SER A 405 -14.08 13.91 -3.52
N GLY A 406 -13.33 14.77 -4.20
CA GLY A 406 -13.84 16.02 -4.75
C GLY A 406 -14.79 15.83 -5.95
N ALA A 407 -14.66 14.71 -6.67
CA ALA A 407 -15.54 14.40 -7.80
C ALA A 407 -16.92 13.89 -7.38
N TYR A 408 -17.05 13.24 -6.20
CA TYR A 408 -18.33 12.75 -5.67
C TYR A 408 -19.08 13.83 -4.91
N ARG A 409 -19.77 14.71 -5.62
CA ARG A 409 -20.54 15.82 -5.04
C ARG A 409 -21.97 15.39 -4.72
N ALA A 410 -22.53 15.91 -3.61
CA ALA A 410 -23.89 15.58 -3.17
C ALA A 410 -24.97 15.91 -4.23
N GLN A 411 -24.78 17.01 -4.98
CA GLN A 411 -25.71 17.44 -6.04
C GLN A 411 -25.80 16.48 -7.22
N ASP A 412 -24.79 15.59 -7.41
CA ASP A 412 -24.74 14.65 -8.51
C ASP A 412 -25.34 13.27 -8.13
N ALA A 413 -25.81 13.13 -6.87
CA ALA A 413 -26.49 11.94 -6.40
C ALA A 413 -27.82 11.72 -7.15
N PRO A 414 -28.29 10.47 -7.34
CA PRO A 414 -27.64 9.21 -6.92
C PRO A 414 -26.65 8.68 -7.97
N ILE A 415 -26.56 9.23 -9.15
CA ILE A 415 -25.82 8.66 -10.30
C ILE A 415 -24.33 8.99 -10.25
N TYR A 416 -23.95 10.17 -9.75
CA TYR A 416 -22.58 10.68 -9.69
C TYR A 416 -21.84 10.66 -11.03
N ARG A 417 -22.54 10.98 -12.14
CA ARG A 417 -21.95 10.97 -13.51
C ARG A 417 -20.60 11.69 -13.61
N PRO A 418 -20.41 12.91 -13.05
CA PRO A 418 -19.12 13.60 -13.12
C PRO A 418 -17.98 12.81 -12.44
N ALA A 419 -18.25 12.12 -11.33
CA ALA A 419 -17.27 11.30 -10.65
C ALA A 419 -16.89 10.08 -11.50
N LEU A 420 -17.88 9.36 -12.05
CA LEU A 420 -17.63 8.20 -12.92
C LEU A 420 -16.85 8.57 -14.17
N THR A 421 -17.17 9.70 -14.82
CA THR A 421 -16.42 10.21 -15.99
C THR A 421 -15.02 10.66 -15.61
N THR A 422 -14.81 11.23 -14.43
CA THR A 422 -13.47 11.58 -13.92
C THR A 422 -12.59 10.33 -13.74
N VAL A 423 -13.12 9.28 -13.12
CA VAL A 423 -12.39 8.00 -12.96
C VAL A 423 -12.06 7.41 -14.33
N PHE A 424 -13.03 7.37 -15.23
CA PHE A 424 -12.80 6.89 -16.61
C PHE A 424 -11.71 7.68 -17.32
N ALA A 425 -11.75 9.02 -17.28
CA ALA A 425 -10.76 9.87 -17.92
C ALA A 425 -9.35 9.64 -17.32
N CYS A 426 -9.24 9.53 -16.00
CA CYS A 426 -7.98 9.22 -15.33
C CYS A 426 -7.43 7.85 -15.77
N GLN A 427 -8.27 6.83 -15.85
CA GLN A 427 -7.88 5.51 -16.32
C GLN A 427 -7.48 5.51 -17.79
N ALA A 428 -8.16 6.28 -18.65
CA ALA A 428 -7.81 6.42 -20.06
C ALA A 428 -6.42 7.06 -20.23
N VAL A 429 -6.15 8.14 -19.52
CA VAL A 429 -4.83 8.78 -19.52
C VAL A 429 -3.76 7.84 -18.98
N PHE A 430 -4.06 7.09 -17.92
CA PHE A 430 -3.16 6.06 -17.40
C PHE A 430 -2.75 5.03 -18.46
N VAL A 431 -3.71 4.49 -19.22
CA VAL A 431 -3.47 3.52 -20.30
C VAL A 431 -2.53 4.11 -21.37
N VAL A 432 -2.78 5.36 -21.78
CA VAL A 432 -1.92 6.06 -22.76
C VAL A 432 -0.50 6.21 -22.25
N ILE A 433 -0.34 6.62 -20.99
CA ILE A 433 1.00 6.81 -20.38
C ILE A 433 1.72 5.46 -20.22
N CYS A 434 1.06 4.41 -19.76
CA CYS A 434 1.67 3.09 -19.65
C CYS A 434 2.12 2.55 -21.02
N PHE A 435 1.32 2.73 -22.06
CA PHE A 435 1.70 2.37 -23.43
C PHE A 435 2.93 3.18 -23.90
N PHE A 436 2.92 4.50 -23.67
CA PHE A 436 4.05 5.37 -23.98
C PHE A 436 5.34 4.90 -23.26
N MET A 437 5.27 4.65 -21.94
CA MET A 437 6.43 4.19 -21.18
C MET A 437 6.96 2.84 -21.66
N ARG A 438 6.07 1.93 -22.05
CA ARG A 438 6.46 0.66 -22.68
C ARG A 438 7.25 0.86 -23.97
N VAL A 439 6.77 1.76 -24.84
CA VAL A 439 7.47 2.10 -26.10
C VAL A 439 8.83 2.72 -25.79
N GLN A 440 8.91 3.63 -24.83
CA GLN A 440 10.17 4.26 -24.42
C GLN A 440 11.18 3.22 -23.87
N TYR A 441 10.76 2.33 -22.98
CA TYR A 441 11.65 1.28 -22.47
C TYR A 441 12.09 0.30 -23.56
N LYS A 442 11.21 -0.04 -24.51
CA LYS A 442 11.59 -0.85 -25.67
C LYS A 442 12.65 -0.14 -26.52
N ARG A 443 12.49 1.17 -26.79
CA ARG A 443 13.51 1.97 -27.52
C ARG A 443 14.81 2.07 -26.75
N MET A 444 14.77 2.24 -25.41
CA MET A 444 15.96 2.26 -24.56
C MET A 444 16.71 0.92 -24.62
N ASN A 445 16.00 -0.22 -24.56
CA ASN A 445 16.61 -1.53 -24.70
C ASN A 445 17.28 -1.71 -26.06
N GLN A 446 16.64 -1.28 -27.16
CA GLN A 446 17.23 -1.31 -28.50
C GLN A 446 18.50 -0.46 -28.61
N ARG A 447 18.56 0.70 -27.94
CA ARG A 447 19.77 1.52 -27.88
C ARG A 447 20.88 0.85 -27.06
N LEU A 448 20.54 0.21 -25.93
CA LEU A 448 21.49 -0.57 -25.14
C LEU A 448 22.04 -1.76 -25.96
N ASP A 449 21.20 -2.44 -26.75
CA ASP A 449 21.64 -3.52 -27.62
C ASP A 449 22.58 -3.04 -28.73
N ALA A 450 22.40 -1.80 -29.20
CA ALA A 450 23.26 -1.14 -30.17
C ALA A 450 24.53 -0.50 -29.55
N GLY A 451 24.75 -0.62 -28.23
CA GLY A 451 25.88 0.01 -27.54
C GLY A 451 25.83 1.54 -27.45
N LEU A 452 24.63 2.13 -27.71
CA LEU A 452 24.44 3.58 -27.69
C LEU A 452 24.12 4.09 -26.27
N PRO A 453 24.56 5.32 -25.91
CA PRO A 453 24.23 5.89 -24.61
C PRO A 453 22.72 6.11 -24.46
N VAL A 454 22.20 5.76 -23.29
CA VAL A 454 20.79 5.93 -22.93
C VAL A 454 20.67 7.05 -21.89
N GLU A 455 19.92 8.07 -22.19
CA GLU A 455 19.70 9.23 -21.33
C GLU A 455 19.04 8.80 -19.99
N GLY A 456 19.63 9.21 -18.87
CA GLY A 456 19.19 8.82 -17.53
C GLY A 456 19.78 7.50 -17.02
N HIS A 457 20.52 6.77 -17.83
CA HIS A 457 21.23 5.56 -17.42
C HIS A 457 22.36 5.87 -16.44
N GLU A 458 23.09 6.97 -16.66
CA GLU A 458 24.18 7.43 -15.81
C GLU A 458 23.69 8.16 -14.55
N LYS A 459 22.48 8.72 -14.58
CA LYS A 459 21.93 9.56 -13.49
C LYS A 459 21.26 8.80 -12.37
N MET A 460 21.08 7.48 -12.51
CA MET A 460 20.40 6.65 -11.52
C MET A 460 21.32 6.15 -10.38
N GLY A 461 22.49 6.76 -10.18
CA GLY A 461 23.33 6.59 -8.98
C GLY A 461 23.93 5.20 -8.75
N GLY A 462 23.96 4.32 -9.74
CA GLY A 462 24.55 3.00 -9.61
C GLY A 462 25.14 2.49 -10.90
N LYS A 463 26.29 1.84 -10.83
CA LYS A 463 26.83 1.06 -11.96
C LYS A 463 25.81 -0.04 -12.28
N MET A 464 25.11 0.09 -13.40
CA MET A 464 24.19 -0.96 -13.84
C MET A 464 24.94 -2.27 -14.06
N ALA A 465 24.36 -3.37 -13.62
CA ALA A 465 24.92 -4.69 -13.83
C ALA A 465 25.13 -4.94 -15.35
N PRO A 466 26.24 -5.58 -15.75
CA PRO A 466 26.43 -5.99 -17.13
C PRO A 466 25.24 -6.80 -17.62
N GLY A 467 24.64 -6.40 -18.74
CA GLY A 467 23.46 -7.06 -19.31
C GLY A 467 22.10 -6.56 -18.80
N PHE A 468 22.05 -5.47 -18.01
CA PHE A 468 20.77 -4.87 -17.59
C PHE A 468 19.88 -4.53 -18.79
N ARG A 469 18.58 -4.86 -18.66
CA ARG A 469 17.52 -4.47 -19.60
C ARG A 469 16.34 -3.95 -18.81
N TYR A 470 15.72 -2.89 -19.33
CA TYR A 470 14.48 -2.38 -18.77
C TYR A 470 13.35 -3.39 -18.97
N MET A 471 12.64 -3.69 -17.91
CA MET A 471 11.41 -4.50 -17.93
C MET A 471 10.30 -3.71 -18.64
N LEU A 472 9.55 -4.37 -19.53
CA LEU A 472 8.54 -3.75 -20.40
C LEU A 472 7.14 -3.77 -19.76
#